data_2aa0e38ee70d068b8aeaf3021bd4e295
#
_entry.id   2aa0e38ee70d068b8aeaf3021bd4e295
#
_cell.length_a   1.000
_cell.length_b   1.000
_cell.length_c   1.000
_cell.angle_alpha   90.00
_cell.angle_beta   90.00
_cell.angle_gamma   90.00
#
_symmetry.space_group_name_H-M   'P 1'
#
loop_
_entity.id
_entity.type
_entity.pdbx_description
1 polymer ?
#
loop_
_entity_poly.entity_id
_entity_poly.type
_entity_poly.pdbx_seq_one_letter_code
_entity_poly.pdbx_strand_id
1 'polypeptide(L)'
;MDILWHVIYFLATSKFLTLFIAFLALPVVIGLSVWKGRLAKYYAVIPVLAFLNLFFGTDVAAYAMHSFGEKGSATITGSYDTSTVYNNHNVVGYHVLLKTADGKVVETSFEDDDFNIYPPKNSVVYPGIGDHFTVYYLRWFPKDFVIVDNDDSPWATGLRCGRLRNDVQEANAKYEFDRGNAGYRSDYIALINKLLSEKCVDDNDEVDAFRHDIENIEAGQP
;
A
#
# COMPACT_ATOMS: atom_id res chain seq x y z
N MET A 1 -15.54 -20.90 -2.13
CA MET A 1 -14.61 -19.95 -2.79
C MET A 1 -13.34 -19.67 -1.97
N ASP A 2 -13.40 -19.81 -0.65
CA ASP A 2 -12.27 -19.46 0.25
C ASP A 2 -10.98 -20.27 0.02
N ILE A 3 -11.08 -21.58 -0.24
CA ILE A 3 -9.90 -22.44 -0.45
C ILE A 3 -9.05 -21.97 -1.65
N LEU A 4 -9.69 -21.56 -2.75
CA LEU A 4 -8.99 -21.11 -3.95
C LEU A 4 -8.09 -19.91 -3.66
N TRP A 5 -8.60 -18.93 -2.90
CA TRP A 5 -7.86 -17.72 -2.56
C TRP A 5 -6.71 -17.98 -1.59
N HIS A 6 -6.88 -18.91 -0.66
CA HIS A 6 -5.79 -19.35 0.21
C HIS A 6 -4.68 -20.05 -0.57
N VAL A 7 -5.04 -20.86 -1.58
CA VAL A 7 -4.04 -21.48 -2.48
C VAL A 7 -3.33 -20.42 -3.33
N ILE A 8 -4.06 -19.47 -3.92
CA ILE A 8 -3.47 -18.38 -4.70
C ILE A 8 -2.51 -17.56 -3.83
N TYR A 9 -2.94 -17.18 -2.62
CA TYR A 9 -2.11 -16.46 -1.66
C TYR A 9 -0.84 -17.24 -1.34
N PHE A 10 -0.96 -18.53 -0.96
CA PHE A 10 0.18 -19.38 -0.67
C PHE A 10 1.17 -19.46 -1.84
N LEU A 11 0.68 -19.62 -3.05
CA LEU A 11 1.53 -19.65 -4.24
C LEU A 11 2.18 -18.29 -4.52
N ALA A 12 1.47 -17.20 -4.31
CA ALA A 12 1.95 -15.84 -4.53
C ALA A 12 3.06 -15.46 -3.53
N THR A 13 2.93 -15.83 -2.27
CA THR A 13 3.90 -15.54 -1.21
C THR A 13 5.08 -16.50 -1.20
N SER A 14 4.85 -17.79 -1.52
CA SER A 14 5.89 -18.82 -1.56
C SER A 14 6.63 -18.84 -2.92
N LYS A 15 7.20 -17.70 -3.34
CA LYS A 15 7.78 -17.48 -4.68
C LYS A 15 8.78 -18.54 -5.10
N PHE A 16 9.76 -18.82 -4.25
CA PHE A 16 10.80 -19.81 -4.55
C PHE A 16 10.28 -21.24 -4.58
N LEU A 17 9.36 -21.58 -3.67
CA LEU A 17 8.71 -22.90 -3.67
C LEU A 17 7.87 -23.11 -4.93
N THR A 18 7.11 -22.09 -5.34
CA THR A 18 6.30 -22.11 -6.56
C THR A 18 7.16 -22.29 -7.79
N LEU A 19 8.28 -21.56 -7.89
CA LEU A 19 9.24 -21.71 -8.97
C LEU A 19 9.88 -23.10 -8.97
N PHE A 20 10.27 -23.63 -7.81
CA PHE A 20 10.86 -24.95 -7.66
C PHE A 20 9.89 -26.07 -8.08
N ILE A 21 8.63 -25.99 -7.63
CA ILE A 21 7.57 -26.93 -8.04
C ILE A 21 7.33 -26.85 -9.56
N ALA A 22 7.29 -25.65 -10.13
CA ALA A 22 7.13 -25.47 -11.58
C ALA A 22 8.30 -26.09 -12.35
N PHE A 23 9.52 -25.93 -11.85
CA PHE A 23 10.72 -26.51 -12.45
C PHE A 23 10.72 -28.05 -12.37
N LEU A 24 10.34 -28.64 -11.25
CA LEU A 24 10.20 -30.09 -11.10
C LEU A 24 9.06 -30.67 -11.98
N ALA A 25 8.02 -29.90 -12.23
CA ALA A 25 6.92 -30.30 -13.11
C ALA A 25 7.30 -30.27 -14.60
N LEU A 26 8.34 -29.52 -14.99
CA LEU A 26 8.76 -29.33 -16.38
C LEU A 26 9.02 -30.67 -17.14
N PRO A 27 9.77 -31.66 -16.60
CA PRO A 27 9.98 -32.94 -17.28
C PRO A 27 8.69 -33.72 -17.51
N VAL A 28 7.76 -33.66 -16.52
CA VAL A 28 6.45 -34.31 -16.61
C VAL A 28 5.60 -33.65 -17.70
N VAL A 29 5.61 -32.33 -17.73
CA VAL A 29 4.92 -31.50 -18.72
C VAL A 29 5.44 -31.78 -20.12
N ILE A 30 6.76 -31.85 -20.29
CA ILE A 30 7.40 -32.18 -21.59
C ILE A 30 7.02 -33.60 -22.01
N GLY A 31 7.09 -34.58 -21.11
CA GLY A 31 6.71 -35.97 -21.41
C GLY A 31 5.25 -36.12 -21.83
N LEU A 32 4.34 -35.48 -21.14
CA LEU A 32 2.90 -35.44 -21.48
C LEU A 32 2.65 -34.72 -22.81
N SER A 33 3.44 -33.69 -23.10
CA SER A 33 3.36 -32.91 -24.35
C SER A 33 3.75 -33.72 -25.58
N VAL A 34 4.81 -34.49 -25.46
CA VAL A 34 5.25 -35.41 -26.53
C VAL A 34 4.18 -36.48 -26.78
N TRP A 35 3.50 -36.95 -25.73
CA TRP A 35 2.49 -38.00 -25.82
C TRP A 35 1.12 -37.50 -26.36
N LYS A 36 0.68 -36.30 -25.97
CA LYS A 36 -0.64 -35.72 -26.30
C LYS A 36 -0.63 -34.53 -27.27
N GLY A 37 0.47 -34.20 -27.87
CA GLY A 37 0.73 -33.22 -28.97
C GLY A 37 0.01 -31.87 -28.93
N ARG A 38 -1.31 -31.81 -28.75
CA ARG A 38 -2.12 -30.60 -28.78
C ARG A 38 -2.15 -29.82 -27.46
N LEU A 39 -1.85 -30.46 -26.32
CA LEU A 39 -1.92 -29.84 -24.98
C LEU A 39 -0.59 -29.19 -24.55
N ALA A 40 0.49 -29.42 -25.28
CA ALA A 40 1.83 -28.92 -24.97
C ALA A 40 1.87 -27.40 -24.70
N LYS A 41 1.18 -26.62 -25.56
CA LYS A 41 1.14 -25.17 -25.48
C LYS A 41 0.50 -24.62 -24.17
N TYR A 42 -0.44 -25.36 -23.60
CA TYR A 42 -1.10 -24.96 -22.34
C TYR A 42 -0.22 -25.23 -21.11
N TYR A 43 0.61 -26.27 -21.17
CA TYR A 43 1.52 -26.57 -20.07
C TYR A 43 2.70 -25.60 -20.00
N ALA A 44 3.11 -24.99 -21.13
CA ALA A 44 4.16 -23.96 -21.14
C ALA A 44 3.75 -22.69 -20.38
N VAL A 45 2.45 -22.47 -20.13
CA VAL A 45 1.96 -21.34 -19.33
C VAL A 45 2.38 -21.48 -17.85
N ILE A 46 2.48 -22.69 -17.30
CA ILE A 46 2.79 -22.92 -15.88
C ILE A 46 4.15 -22.32 -15.47
N PRO A 47 5.27 -22.66 -16.14
CA PRO A 47 6.57 -22.06 -15.76
C PRO A 47 6.63 -20.55 -16.04
N VAL A 48 5.89 -20.04 -17.03
CA VAL A 48 5.79 -18.60 -17.28
C VAL A 48 5.08 -17.90 -16.11
N LEU A 49 3.95 -18.44 -15.67
CA LEU A 49 3.23 -17.89 -14.51
C LEU A 49 4.07 -17.97 -13.23
N ALA A 50 4.79 -19.07 -13.00
CA ALA A 50 5.69 -19.20 -11.86
C ALA A 50 6.85 -18.20 -11.92
N PHE A 51 7.38 -17.91 -13.10
CA PHE A 51 8.40 -16.89 -13.30
C PHE A 51 7.84 -15.48 -13.06
N LEU A 52 6.67 -15.15 -13.60
CA LEU A 52 6.01 -13.87 -13.35
C LEU A 52 5.69 -13.67 -11.88
N ASN A 53 5.39 -14.74 -11.14
CA ASN A 53 5.14 -14.68 -9.70
C ASN A 53 6.34 -14.16 -8.89
N LEU A 54 7.58 -14.29 -9.38
CA LEU A 54 8.75 -13.71 -8.71
C LEU A 54 8.66 -12.19 -8.62
N PHE A 55 8.09 -11.56 -9.64
CA PHE A 55 8.02 -10.10 -9.74
C PHE A 55 6.70 -9.53 -9.19
N PHE A 56 5.59 -10.19 -9.46
CA PHE A 56 4.26 -9.68 -9.17
C PHE A 56 3.55 -10.40 -8.01
N GLY A 57 4.17 -11.42 -7.40
CA GLY A 57 3.54 -12.22 -6.37
C GLY A 57 3.08 -11.40 -5.16
N THR A 58 3.88 -10.44 -4.70
CA THR A 58 3.52 -9.55 -3.59
C THR A 58 2.30 -8.69 -3.92
N ASP A 59 2.27 -8.09 -5.12
CA ASP A 59 1.13 -7.28 -5.55
C ASP A 59 -0.14 -8.11 -5.68
N VAL A 60 -0.03 -9.31 -6.27
CA VAL A 60 -1.16 -10.26 -6.38
C VAL A 60 -1.66 -10.66 -5.00
N ALA A 61 -0.77 -10.92 -4.05
CA ALA A 61 -1.13 -11.24 -2.67
C ALA A 61 -1.85 -10.07 -1.98
N ALA A 62 -1.36 -8.83 -2.16
CA ALA A 62 -1.98 -7.62 -1.62
C ALA A 62 -3.40 -7.42 -2.17
N TYR A 63 -3.58 -7.54 -3.49
CA TYR A 63 -4.92 -7.48 -4.13
C TYR A 63 -5.84 -8.60 -3.66
N ALA A 64 -5.34 -9.84 -3.53
CA ALA A 64 -6.12 -10.97 -3.06
C ALA A 64 -6.57 -10.76 -1.60
N MET A 65 -5.67 -10.36 -0.72
CA MET A 65 -6.00 -10.07 0.67
C MET A 65 -7.03 -8.94 0.80
N HIS A 66 -6.85 -7.83 0.08
CA HIS A 66 -7.80 -6.73 0.10
C HIS A 66 -9.18 -7.13 -0.44
N SER A 67 -9.24 -7.92 -1.51
CA SER A 67 -10.51 -8.24 -2.18
C SER A 67 -11.30 -9.36 -1.51
N PHE A 68 -10.62 -10.32 -0.87
CA PHE A 68 -11.21 -11.56 -0.35
C PHE A 68 -10.91 -11.81 1.12
N GLY A 69 -10.07 -10.97 1.73
CA GLY A 69 -9.73 -11.04 3.14
C GLY A 69 -10.79 -10.44 4.05
N GLU A 70 -10.64 -10.69 5.34
CA GLU A 70 -11.42 -10.08 6.39
C GLU A 70 -10.77 -8.75 6.82
N LYS A 71 -11.60 -7.73 7.07
CA LYS A 71 -11.13 -6.44 7.57
C LYS A 71 -10.81 -6.55 9.06
N GLY A 72 -9.63 -6.07 9.44
CA GLY A 72 -9.20 -5.91 10.82
C GLY A 72 -8.68 -4.50 11.09
N SER A 73 -8.35 -4.23 12.34
CA SER A 73 -7.63 -3.03 12.75
C SER A 73 -6.31 -3.41 13.38
N ALA A 74 -5.28 -2.60 13.19
CA ALA A 74 -3.97 -2.88 13.75
C ALA A 74 -3.31 -1.63 14.32
N THR A 75 -2.31 -1.85 15.18
CA THR A 75 -1.44 -0.80 15.71
C THR A 75 -0.01 -1.32 15.81
N ILE A 76 0.97 -0.44 15.56
CA ILE A 76 2.38 -0.76 15.81
C ILE A 76 2.70 -0.51 17.28
N THR A 77 3.29 -1.50 17.93
CA THR A 77 3.68 -1.44 19.35
C THR A 77 5.17 -1.22 19.56
N GLY A 78 5.97 -1.44 18.55
CA GLY A 78 7.41 -1.25 18.62
C GLY A 78 8.09 -1.53 17.28
N SER A 79 9.36 -1.20 17.19
CA SER A 79 10.22 -1.49 16.05
C SER A 79 11.51 -2.16 16.49
N TYR A 80 12.15 -2.88 15.58
CA TYR A 80 13.45 -3.52 15.81
C TYR A 80 14.32 -3.45 14.55
N ASP A 81 15.62 -3.40 14.76
CA ASP A 81 16.58 -3.44 13.66
C ASP A 81 16.74 -4.87 13.16
N THR A 82 16.73 -5.04 11.85
CA THR A 82 17.05 -6.32 11.22
C THR A 82 18.50 -6.34 10.75
N SER A 83 19.00 -7.52 10.41
CA SER A 83 20.31 -7.67 9.77
C SER A 83 20.27 -7.49 8.25
N THR A 84 19.08 -7.28 7.70
CA THR A 84 18.85 -7.15 6.26
C THR A 84 19.14 -5.73 5.79
N VAL A 85 19.81 -5.60 4.63
CA VAL A 85 20.06 -4.31 3.97
C VAL A 85 19.40 -4.37 2.60
N TYR A 86 18.49 -3.41 2.35
CA TYR A 86 17.81 -3.24 1.07
C TYR A 86 18.10 -1.85 0.52
N ASN A 87 18.61 -1.76 -0.71
CA ASN A 87 18.98 -0.48 -1.37
C ASN A 87 19.87 0.45 -0.49
N ASN A 88 20.84 -0.11 0.22
CA ASN A 88 21.75 0.58 1.17
C ASN A 88 21.06 1.19 2.41
N HIS A 89 19.86 0.77 2.73
CA HIS A 89 19.16 1.09 3.98
C HIS A 89 18.97 -0.18 4.81
N ASN A 90 19.12 -0.06 6.12
CA ASN A 90 18.76 -1.14 7.01
C ASN A 90 17.27 -1.34 6.98
N VAL A 91 16.83 -2.58 6.83
CA VAL A 91 15.42 -2.97 6.91
C VAL A 91 15.00 -2.91 8.38
N VAL A 92 13.87 -2.25 8.63
CA VAL A 92 13.29 -2.12 9.96
C VAL A 92 12.10 -3.06 10.10
N GLY A 93 12.08 -3.82 11.18
CA GLY A 93 10.95 -4.66 11.54
C GLY A 93 10.01 -3.96 12.52
N TYR A 94 8.71 -4.27 12.45
CA TYR A 94 7.67 -3.69 13.27
C TYR A 94 6.87 -4.77 13.98
N HIS A 95 6.68 -4.61 15.30
CA HIS A 95 5.74 -5.41 16.07
C HIS A 95 4.33 -4.85 15.98
N VAL A 96 3.37 -5.72 15.69
CA VAL A 96 1.99 -5.33 15.41
C VAL A 96 1.01 -6.10 16.29
N LEU A 97 0.05 -5.41 16.85
CA LEU A 97 -1.17 -5.99 17.39
C LEU A 97 -2.29 -5.83 16.37
N LEU A 98 -2.79 -6.95 15.85
CA LEU A 98 -3.89 -7.01 14.92
C LEU A 98 -5.14 -7.52 15.61
N LYS A 99 -6.21 -6.73 15.57
CA LYS A 99 -7.54 -7.13 16.03
C LYS A 99 -8.35 -7.63 14.84
N THR A 100 -8.68 -8.90 14.85
CA THR A 100 -9.44 -9.58 13.81
C THR A 100 -10.92 -9.19 13.82
N ALA A 101 -11.65 -9.51 12.75
CA ALA A 101 -13.08 -9.24 12.61
C ALA A 101 -13.94 -9.90 13.72
N ASP A 102 -13.50 -11.06 14.25
CA ASP A 102 -14.15 -11.75 15.38
C ASP A 102 -13.67 -11.25 16.76
N GLY A 103 -12.85 -10.18 16.78
CA GLY A 103 -12.41 -9.49 18.01
C GLY A 103 -11.19 -10.10 18.69
N LYS A 104 -10.58 -11.16 18.14
CA LYS A 104 -9.33 -11.71 18.69
C LYS A 104 -8.16 -10.79 18.40
N VAL A 105 -7.20 -10.78 19.32
CA VAL A 105 -5.93 -10.06 19.14
C VAL A 105 -4.86 -11.07 18.73
N VAL A 106 -4.19 -10.77 17.63
CA VAL A 106 -3.07 -11.54 17.08
C VAL A 106 -1.82 -10.70 17.14
N GLU A 107 -0.77 -11.22 17.78
CA GLU A 107 0.56 -10.64 17.72
C GLU A 107 1.27 -11.12 16.45
N THR A 108 1.79 -10.17 15.69
CA THR A 108 2.51 -10.42 14.45
C THR A 108 3.59 -9.37 14.24
N SER A 109 4.32 -9.47 13.14
CA SER A 109 5.33 -8.50 12.72
C SER A 109 5.41 -8.46 11.21
N PHE A 110 5.99 -7.38 10.68
CA PHE A 110 6.37 -7.26 9.27
C PHE A 110 7.67 -6.47 9.17
N GLU A 111 8.32 -6.52 8.02
CA GLU A 111 9.50 -5.74 7.68
C GLU A 111 9.16 -4.71 6.59
N ASP A 112 9.89 -3.59 6.54
CA ASP A 112 9.57 -2.50 5.61
C ASP A 112 9.91 -2.83 4.14
N ASP A 113 10.58 -3.95 3.88
CA ASP A 113 10.79 -4.53 2.55
C ASP A 113 9.76 -5.61 2.15
N ASP A 114 8.76 -5.89 3.01
CA ASP A 114 7.66 -6.82 2.70
C ASP A 114 6.68 -6.25 1.64
N PHE A 115 6.65 -4.93 1.46
CA PHE A 115 5.74 -4.22 0.55
C PHE A 115 4.27 -4.58 0.72
N ASN A 116 3.88 -4.88 1.96
CA ASN A 116 2.55 -5.36 2.35
C ASN A 116 1.53 -4.22 2.48
N ILE A 117 1.45 -3.35 1.47
CA ILE A 117 0.55 -2.20 1.43
C ILE A 117 -0.44 -2.27 0.26
N TYR A 118 -1.64 -1.76 0.47
CA TYR A 118 -2.67 -1.65 -0.56
C TYR A 118 -3.19 -0.20 -0.65
N PRO A 119 -3.32 0.35 -1.87
CA PRO A 119 -2.88 -0.23 -3.15
C PRO A 119 -1.34 -0.33 -3.25
N PRO A 120 -0.81 -1.32 -4.01
CA PRO A 120 0.63 -1.46 -4.22
C PRO A 120 1.26 -0.18 -4.78
N LYS A 121 2.42 0.21 -4.24
CA LYS A 121 3.14 1.45 -4.57
C LYS A 121 4.64 1.23 -4.60
N ASN A 122 5.33 2.03 -5.40
CA ASN A 122 6.79 2.00 -5.48
C ASN A 122 7.47 2.69 -4.28
N SER A 123 6.76 3.61 -3.62
CA SER A 123 7.23 4.30 -2.42
C SER A 123 6.19 4.12 -1.32
N VAL A 124 6.60 3.50 -0.25
CA VAL A 124 5.74 3.16 0.89
C VAL A 124 6.16 3.99 2.09
N VAL A 125 5.18 4.57 2.76
CA VAL A 125 5.32 5.13 4.10
C VAL A 125 4.53 4.20 5.01
N TYR A 126 5.19 3.59 5.97
CA TYR A 126 4.54 2.71 6.95
C TYR A 126 4.03 3.50 8.16
N PRO A 127 3.02 2.95 8.87
CA PRO A 127 2.56 3.52 10.14
C PRO A 127 3.70 3.59 11.16
N GLY A 128 3.67 4.60 12.02
CA GLY A 128 4.58 4.73 13.15
C GLY A 128 4.07 4.00 14.41
N ILE A 129 4.91 3.97 15.47
CA ILE A 129 4.53 3.39 16.75
C ILE A 129 3.33 4.16 17.32
N GLY A 130 2.28 3.42 17.68
CA GLY A 130 1.03 3.98 18.20
C GLY A 130 -0.01 4.34 17.16
N ASP A 131 0.33 4.35 15.87
CA ASP A 131 -0.64 4.58 14.81
C ASP A 131 -1.67 3.45 14.72
N HIS A 132 -2.91 3.85 14.44
CA HIS A 132 -4.03 2.95 14.20
C HIS A 132 -4.38 2.93 12.71
N PHE A 133 -4.39 1.74 12.14
CA PHE A 133 -4.61 1.55 10.71
C PHE A 133 -5.48 0.33 10.41
N THR A 134 -6.05 0.31 9.21
CA THR A 134 -6.82 -0.82 8.72
C THR A 134 -5.92 -1.82 8.03
N VAL A 135 -6.24 -3.10 8.23
CA VAL A 135 -5.60 -4.21 7.55
C VAL A 135 -6.64 -5.15 6.94
N TYR A 136 -6.24 -5.88 5.90
CA TYR A 136 -6.96 -7.06 5.42
C TYR A 136 -6.06 -8.28 5.56
N TYR A 137 -6.63 -9.39 6.01
CA TYR A 137 -5.93 -10.65 6.24
C TYR A 137 -6.82 -11.82 5.79
N LEU A 138 -6.20 -12.96 5.45
CA LEU A 138 -6.93 -14.18 5.18
C LEU A 138 -7.17 -14.95 6.49
N ARG A 139 -8.37 -15.45 6.70
CA ARG A 139 -8.82 -16.10 7.95
C ARG A 139 -7.87 -17.20 8.46
N TRP A 140 -7.23 -17.94 7.55
CA TRP A 140 -6.30 -19.01 7.91
C TRP A 140 -4.87 -18.53 8.13
N PHE A 141 -4.56 -17.28 7.74
CA PHE A 141 -3.24 -16.66 7.86
C PHE A 141 -3.38 -15.26 8.49
N PRO A 142 -3.92 -15.17 9.74
CA PRO A 142 -4.17 -13.84 10.33
C PRO A 142 -2.90 -13.10 10.73
N LYS A 143 -1.75 -13.77 10.67
CA LYS A 143 -0.44 -13.12 10.89
C LYS A 143 0.08 -12.41 9.66
N ASP A 144 -0.41 -12.80 8.48
CA ASP A 144 -0.07 -12.18 7.20
C ASP A 144 -1.20 -11.24 6.81
N PHE A 145 -0.88 -9.99 6.57
CA PHE A 145 -1.86 -8.95 6.31
C PHE A 145 -1.33 -7.93 5.32
N VAL A 146 -2.26 -7.18 4.75
CA VAL A 146 -1.96 -6.00 3.94
C VAL A 146 -2.50 -4.76 4.63
N ILE A 147 -1.70 -3.72 4.71
CA ILE A 147 -2.04 -2.41 5.27
C ILE A 147 -2.78 -1.60 4.21
N VAL A 148 -3.87 -0.92 4.58
CA VAL A 148 -4.64 -0.06 3.66
C VAL A 148 -4.29 1.40 3.90
N ASP A 149 -3.80 2.10 2.86
CA ASP A 149 -3.39 3.51 2.97
C ASP A 149 -4.34 4.50 2.27
N ASN A 150 -5.50 4.02 1.81
CA ASN A 150 -6.48 4.81 1.07
C ASN A 150 -7.90 4.76 1.68
N ASP A 151 -8.01 4.36 2.94
CA ASP A 151 -9.27 4.36 3.69
C ASP A 151 -9.36 5.53 4.69
N ASP A 152 -10.38 5.50 5.56
CA ASP A 152 -10.62 6.51 6.58
C ASP A 152 -10.02 6.16 7.96
N SER A 153 -9.06 5.24 8.02
CA SER A 153 -8.31 4.99 9.25
C SER A 153 -7.51 6.22 9.67
N PRO A 154 -7.25 6.41 10.99
CA PRO A 154 -6.52 7.58 11.47
C PRO A 154 -5.18 7.79 10.77
N TRP A 155 -4.41 6.71 10.60
CA TRP A 155 -3.13 6.77 9.90
C TRP A 155 -3.27 7.12 8.41
N ALA A 156 -4.17 6.47 7.67
CA ALA A 156 -4.36 6.73 6.24
C ALA A 156 -4.87 8.15 5.99
N THR A 157 -5.74 8.66 6.89
CA THR A 157 -6.18 10.04 6.87
C THR A 157 -5.02 11.01 7.14
N GLY A 158 -4.21 10.76 8.17
CA GLY A 158 -3.02 11.57 8.46
C GLY A 158 -2.02 11.58 7.29
N LEU A 159 -1.80 10.43 6.65
CA LEU A 159 -0.93 10.31 5.48
C LEU A 159 -1.47 11.11 4.28
N ARG A 160 -2.80 11.05 4.02
CA ARG A 160 -3.46 11.82 2.98
C ARG A 160 -3.37 13.32 3.25
N CYS A 161 -3.65 13.74 4.47
CA CYS A 161 -3.54 15.13 4.89
C CYS A 161 -2.11 15.65 4.82
N GLY A 162 -1.12 14.86 5.23
CA GLY A 162 0.29 15.24 5.09
C GLY A 162 0.72 15.47 3.65
N ARG A 163 0.30 14.59 2.72
CA ARG A 163 0.56 14.79 1.28
C ARG A 163 -0.11 16.07 0.77
N LEU A 164 -1.37 16.28 1.11
CA LEU A 164 -2.11 17.46 0.67
C LEU A 164 -1.52 18.76 1.20
N ARG A 165 -1.00 18.78 2.44
CA ARG A 165 -0.25 19.92 2.96
C ARG A 165 1.04 20.20 2.17
N ASN A 166 1.77 19.16 1.78
CA ASN A 166 2.95 19.31 0.93
C ASN A 166 2.58 19.86 -0.46
N ASP A 167 1.48 19.39 -1.06
CA ASP A 167 0.99 19.90 -2.34
C ASP A 167 0.60 21.37 -2.25
N VAL A 168 -0.05 21.80 -1.14
CA VAL A 168 -0.38 23.21 -0.87
C VAL A 168 0.89 24.05 -0.74
N GLN A 169 1.92 23.56 -0.01
CA GLN A 169 3.19 24.29 0.13
C GLN A 169 3.92 24.44 -1.21
N GLU A 170 3.93 23.38 -2.04
CA GLU A 170 4.53 23.45 -3.37
C GLU A 170 3.78 24.45 -4.28
N ALA A 171 2.45 24.43 -4.26
CA ALA A 171 1.63 25.37 -5.04
C ALA A 171 1.82 26.80 -4.58
N ASN A 172 1.91 27.03 -3.25
CA ASN A 172 2.23 28.35 -2.71
C ASN A 172 3.59 28.85 -3.18
N ALA A 173 4.62 28.01 -3.15
CA ALA A 173 5.96 28.40 -3.63
C ALA A 173 5.96 28.79 -5.12
N LYS A 174 5.17 28.07 -5.95
CA LYS A 174 4.99 28.42 -7.37
C LYS A 174 4.25 29.74 -7.55
N TYR A 175 3.19 29.97 -6.78
CA TYR A 175 2.43 31.22 -6.80
C TYR A 175 3.27 32.40 -6.35
N GLU A 176 4.04 32.27 -5.25
CA GLU A 176 4.94 33.30 -4.77
C GLU A 176 6.07 33.66 -5.77
N PHE A 177 6.53 32.66 -6.54
CA PHE A 177 7.54 32.87 -7.57
C PHE A 177 7.01 33.71 -8.76
N ASP A 178 5.76 33.50 -9.16
CA ASP A 178 5.12 34.25 -10.25
C ASP A 178 3.62 34.47 -9.94
N ARG A 179 3.35 35.51 -9.13
CA ARG A 179 1.99 35.90 -8.73
C ARG A 179 1.10 36.34 -9.88
N GLY A 180 1.70 36.73 -11.03
CA GLY A 180 0.97 37.08 -12.26
C GLY A 180 0.41 35.86 -13.01
N ASN A 181 0.93 34.66 -12.70
CA ASN A 181 0.51 33.43 -13.38
C ASN A 181 -0.86 32.95 -12.89
N ALA A 182 -1.86 33.06 -13.77
CA ALA A 182 -3.22 32.65 -13.44
C ALA A 182 -3.37 31.16 -13.12
N GLY A 183 -2.51 30.29 -13.73
CA GLY A 183 -2.49 28.86 -13.46
C GLY A 183 -2.02 28.56 -12.04
N TYR A 184 -0.88 29.11 -11.62
CA TYR A 184 -0.34 28.92 -10.27
C TYR A 184 -1.30 29.42 -9.19
N ARG A 185 -1.93 30.57 -9.44
CA ARG A 185 -2.95 31.11 -8.56
C ARG A 185 -4.15 30.15 -8.41
N SER A 186 -4.68 29.67 -9.53
CA SER A 186 -5.81 28.75 -9.53
C SER A 186 -5.48 27.44 -8.82
N ASP A 187 -4.32 26.88 -9.06
CA ASP A 187 -3.87 25.62 -8.44
C ASP A 187 -3.72 25.76 -6.93
N TYR A 188 -3.13 26.87 -6.45
CA TYR A 188 -2.97 27.12 -5.02
C TYR A 188 -4.32 27.25 -4.32
N ILE A 189 -5.27 28.05 -4.85
CA ILE A 189 -6.61 28.18 -4.31
C ILE A 189 -7.35 26.82 -4.30
N ALA A 190 -7.25 26.06 -5.37
CA ALA A 190 -7.90 24.74 -5.47
C ALA A 190 -7.38 23.76 -4.42
N LEU A 191 -6.08 23.74 -4.17
CA LEU A 191 -5.46 22.87 -3.17
C LEU A 191 -5.79 23.30 -1.73
N ILE A 192 -5.83 24.60 -1.43
CA ILE A 192 -6.32 25.08 -0.11
C ILE A 192 -7.78 24.65 0.09
N ASN A 193 -8.66 24.89 -0.88
CA ASN A 193 -10.06 24.48 -0.77
C ASN A 193 -10.21 22.97 -0.56
N LYS A 194 -9.37 22.16 -1.21
CA LYS A 194 -9.35 20.71 -1.00
C LYS A 194 -8.89 20.37 0.40
N LEU A 195 -7.80 20.99 0.90
CA LEU A 195 -7.28 20.79 2.26
C LEU A 195 -8.34 21.06 3.32
N LEU A 196 -9.09 22.16 3.17
CA LEU A 196 -10.16 22.53 4.08
C LEU A 196 -11.37 21.59 3.98
N SER A 197 -11.76 21.19 2.76
CA SER A 197 -12.92 20.30 2.54
C SER A 197 -12.67 18.88 3.07
N GLU A 198 -11.44 18.40 3.02
CA GLU A 198 -11.05 17.10 3.57
C GLU A 198 -10.81 17.14 5.08
N LYS A 199 -11.00 18.30 5.73
CA LYS A 199 -10.79 18.52 7.17
C LYS A 199 -9.36 18.13 7.62
N CYS A 200 -8.39 18.49 6.80
CA CYS A 200 -6.98 18.25 7.09
C CYS A 200 -6.34 19.35 7.97
N VAL A 201 -7.14 20.30 8.44
CA VAL A 201 -6.76 21.39 9.33
C VAL A 201 -7.75 21.38 10.49
N ASP A 202 -7.24 21.13 11.70
CA ASP A 202 -8.06 21.09 12.91
C ASP A 202 -8.04 22.43 13.66
N ASP A 203 -7.02 23.27 13.42
CA ASP A 203 -6.87 24.58 14.05
C ASP A 203 -7.72 25.63 13.31
N ASN A 204 -8.64 26.26 14.04
CA ASN A 204 -9.51 27.30 13.50
C ASN A 204 -8.72 28.52 13.03
N ASP A 205 -7.66 28.90 13.71
CA ASP A 205 -6.81 30.03 13.33
C ASP A 205 -6.11 29.74 11.99
N GLU A 206 -5.64 28.52 11.78
CA GLU A 206 -5.06 28.07 10.49
C GLU A 206 -6.11 28.04 9.37
N VAL A 207 -7.34 27.57 9.66
CA VAL A 207 -8.47 27.59 8.72
C VAL A 207 -8.79 29.01 8.28
N ASP A 208 -8.85 29.95 9.22
CA ASP A 208 -9.16 31.35 8.93
C ASP A 208 -8.01 32.02 8.16
N ALA A 209 -6.75 31.68 8.46
CA ALA A 209 -5.60 32.12 7.70
C ALA A 209 -5.68 31.68 6.23
N PHE A 210 -5.97 30.42 5.95
CA PHE A 210 -6.16 29.92 4.59
C PHE A 210 -7.32 30.60 3.85
N ARG A 211 -8.42 30.87 4.53
CA ARG A 211 -9.54 31.60 3.93
C ARG A 211 -9.17 33.03 3.57
N HIS A 212 -8.45 33.69 4.47
CA HIS A 212 -7.96 35.04 4.24
C HIS A 212 -6.97 35.10 3.06
N ASP A 213 -6.09 34.10 2.93
CA ASP A 213 -5.20 33.99 1.78
C ASP A 213 -5.99 33.88 0.47
N ILE A 214 -7.02 33.05 0.42
CA ILE A 214 -7.88 32.94 -0.77
C ILE A 214 -8.51 34.30 -1.12
N GLU A 215 -9.11 34.97 -0.12
CA GLU A 215 -9.75 36.29 -0.32
C GLU A 215 -8.76 37.34 -0.86
N ASN A 216 -7.54 37.41 -0.31
CA ASN A 216 -6.50 38.33 -0.77
C ASN A 216 -6.06 38.03 -2.19
N ILE A 217 -5.89 36.77 -2.54
CA ILE A 217 -5.48 36.33 -3.88
C ILE A 217 -6.58 36.65 -4.90
N GLU A 218 -7.85 36.43 -4.55
CA GLU A 218 -9.00 36.74 -5.43
C GLU A 218 -9.19 38.25 -5.60
N ALA A 219 -8.93 39.05 -4.55
CA ALA A 219 -8.96 40.50 -4.58
C ALA A 219 -7.80 41.14 -5.36
N GLY A 220 -6.81 40.32 -5.77
CA GLY A 220 -5.59 40.83 -6.45
C GLY A 220 -4.70 41.67 -5.53
N GLN A 221 -4.80 41.48 -4.23
CA GLN A 221 -3.94 42.16 -3.25
C GLN A 221 -2.59 41.44 -3.19
N PRO A 222 -1.46 42.19 -3.12
CA PRO A 222 -0.12 41.63 -3.11
C PRO A 222 0.22 40.89 -1.79
#